data_7c5c3b918a9fddc9804d98f8c4d06fa7
#
_entry.id   7c5c3b918a9fddc9804d98f8c4d06fa7
#
_cell.length_a   1.000
_cell.length_b   1.000
_cell.length_c   1.000
_cell.angle_alpha   90.00
_cell.angle_beta   90.00
_cell.angle_gamma   90.00
#
_symmetry.space_group_name_H-M   'P 1'
#
loop_
_entity.id
_entity.type
_entity.pdbx_description
1 polymer ?
#
loop_
_entity_poly.entity_id
_entity_poly.type
_entity_poly.pdbx_seq_one_letter_code
_entity_poly.pdbx_strand_id
1 'polypeptide(L)'
;PRDLPARAWLADDLLARGQFSEALVHIDRLLDTAPQTRGPLLEVLVQLSADPDFADALVPVLARPPQWRGAYLQRLQRAPDTQVAAGMMAALAAEGGLSRAEDAAWVDELMRRGQWGQAYAHWAGSLRPGARLSPVFNPDFELPPSNSGFDWRIRPLPGQTVSIEHGVAGAQGAVAALEFRRRPAAVAGLEQALLLAPGQHTLKVRQRTDQLRSDAGLEWIVACGDGRVLGRSERFGGSAHWHTLSAPVQVPTDCPGQWLRLRNPAPTERTRVTEGRLWIDRAWIVRDDA
;
A
#
# COMPACT_ATOMS: atom_id res chain seq x y z
N PRO A 1 12.70 -41.90 -6.54
CA PRO A 1 11.91 -40.75 -6.11
C PRO A 1 12.58 -39.95 -4.99
N ARG A 2 13.69 -40.39 -4.39
CA ARG A 2 14.35 -39.78 -3.23
C ARG A 2 15.79 -39.29 -3.50
N ASP A 3 16.21 -39.27 -4.74
CA ASP A 3 17.58 -38.84 -5.08
C ASP A 3 17.60 -37.33 -5.35
N LEU A 4 17.69 -36.54 -4.27
CA LEU A 4 17.81 -35.08 -4.34
C LEU A 4 19.09 -34.63 -5.08
N PRO A 5 20.26 -35.25 -4.89
CA PRO A 5 21.46 -34.91 -5.66
C PRO A 5 21.30 -35.12 -7.15
N ALA A 6 20.74 -36.25 -7.59
CA ALA A 6 20.51 -36.49 -9.01
C ALA A 6 19.52 -35.50 -9.64
N ARG A 7 18.47 -35.09 -8.88
CA ARG A 7 17.54 -34.03 -9.33
C ARG A 7 18.21 -32.67 -9.43
N ALA A 8 19.06 -32.31 -8.46
CA ALA A 8 19.80 -31.06 -8.49
C ALA A 8 20.75 -31.02 -9.69
N TRP A 9 21.49 -32.11 -9.93
CA TRP A 9 22.36 -32.21 -11.10
C TRP A 9 21.59 -32.12 -12.41
N LEU A 10 20.44 -32.82 -12.52
CA LEU A 10 19.62 -32.78 -13.72
C LEU A 10 19.03 -31.38 -13.98
N ALA A 11 18.59 -30.69 -12.92
CA ALA A 11 18.13 -29.30 -13.03
C ALA A 11 19.22 -28.39 -13.56
N ASP A 12 20.45 -28.52 -13.04
CA ASP A 12 21.61 -27.73 -13.44
C ASP A 12 21.99 -28.00 -14.93
N ASP A 13 22.04 -29.26 -15.36
CA ASP A 13 22.32 -29.66 -16.74
C ASP A 13 21.25 -29.09 -17.72
N LEU A 14 19.96 -29.17 -17.35
CA LEU A 14 18.88 -28.63 -18.14
C LEU A 14 18.92 -27.09 -18.23
N LEU A 15 19.24 -26.41 -17.12
CA LEU A 15 19.45 -24.95 -17.12
C LEU A 15 20.59 -24.55 -18.04
N ALA A 16 21.73 -25.28 -17.99
CA ALA A 16 22.89 -25.01 -18.85
C ALA A 16 22.59 -25.20 -20.36
N ARG A 17 21.58 -26.01 -20.69
CA ARG A 17 21.11 -26.23 -22.08
C ARG A 17 19.98 -25.30 -22.50
N GLY A 18 19.50 -24.40 -21.64
CA GLY A 18 18.35 -23.52 -21.92
C GLY A 18 17.01 -24.28 -21.91
N GLN A 19 16.96 -25.49 -21.38
CA GLN A 19 15.73 -26.28 -21.28
C GLN A 19 14.95 -25.92 -20.02
N PHE A 20 14.54 -24.66 -19.92
CA PHE A 20 14.03 -24.04 -18.69
C PHE A 20 12.74 -24.68 -18.16
N SER A 21 11.80 -24.98 -19.04
CA SER A 21 10.54 -25.61 -18.62
C SER A 21 10.75 -26.98 -17.99
N GLU A 22 11.68 -27.79 -18.50
CA GLU A 22 12.03 -29.08 -17.96
C GLU A 22 12.81 -28.95 -16.65
N ALA A 23 13.76 -28.01 -16.57
CA ALA A 23 14.50 -27.69 -15.36
C ALA A 23 13.56 -27.30 -14.21
N LEU A 24 12.55 -26.48 -14.49
CA LEU A 24 11.59 -26.00 -13.50
C LEU A 24 10.77 -27.12 -12.87
N VAL A 25 10.50 -28.22 -13.58
CA VAL A 25 9.85 -29.41 -13.00
C VAL A 25 10.70 -30.05 -11.90
N HIS A 26 12.02 -30.10 -12.08
CA HIS A 26 12.95 -30.62 -11.08
C HIS A 26 13.15 -29.65 -9.93
N ILE A 27 13.27 -28.37 -10.22
CA ILE A 27 13.41 -27.28 -9.24
C ILE A 27 12.17 -27.20 -8.33
N ASP A 28 10.97 -27.26 -8.86
CA ASP A 28 9.72 -27.29 -8.10
C ASP A 28 9.74 -28.43 -7.07
N ARG A 29 10.13 -29.63 -7.49
CA ARG A 29 10.24 -30.79 -6.59
C ARG A 29 11.31 -30.62 -5.52
N LEU A 30 12.44 -29.99 -5.85
CA LEU A 30 13.50 -29.70 -4.88
C LEU A 30 13.02 -28.69 -3.83
N LEU A 31 12.33 -27.64 -4.25
CA LEU A 31 11.76 -26.60 -3.37
C LEU A 31 10.68 -27.16 -2.43
N ASP A 32 9.91 -28.15 -2.89
CA ASP A 32 8.88 -28.79 -2.07
C ASP A 32 9.47 -29.79 -1.05
N THR A 33 10.49 -30.56 -1.45
CA THR A 33 10.96 -31.70 -0.68
C THR A 33 12.20 -31.44 0.18
N ALA A 34 12.94 -30.36 -0.08
CA ALA A 34 14.19 -30.04 0.60
C ALA A 34 14.18 -28.61 1.20
N PRO A 35 13.48 -28.38 2.33
CA PRO A 35 13.34 -27.04 2.92
C PRO A 35 14.67 -26.33 3.21
N GLN A 36 15.73 -27.08 3.54
CA GLN A 36 17.07 -26.55 3.83
C GLN A 36 17.76 -25.94 2.60
N THR A 37 17.41 -26.34 1.39
CA THR A 37 17.97 -25.82 0.14
C THR A 37 17.11 -24.71 -0.46
N ARG A 38 15.92 -24.47 0.09
CA ARG A 38 14.95 -23.51 -0.44
C ARG A 38 15.49 -22.09 -0.55
N GLY A 39 16.19 -21.61 0.49
CA GLY A 39 16.77 -20.26 0.51
C GLY A 39 17.71 -20.00 -0.68
N PRO A 40 18.83 -20.74 -0.79
CA PRO A 40 19.78 -20.60 -1.90
C PRO A 40 19.14 -20.79 -3.28
N LEU A 41 18.26 -21.78 -3.42
CA LEU A 41 17.62 -22.06 -4.72
C LEU A 41 16.70 -20.94 -5.16
N LEU A 42 15.95 -20.31 -4.24
CA LEU A 42 15.13 -19.13 -4.54
C LEU A 42 15.98 -17.91 -4.98
N GLU A 43 17.18 -17.74 -4.40
CA GLU A 43 18.11 -16.68 -4.87
C GLU A 43 18.57 -16.94 -6.30
N VAL A 44 18.87 -18.18 -6.65
CA VAL A 44 19.22 -18.57 -8.03
C VAL A 44 18.04 -18.29 -8.97
N LEU A 45 16.81 -18.64 -8.60
CA LEU A 45 15.63 -18.34 -9.41
C LEU A 45 15.45 -16.84 -9.64
N VAL A 46 15.67 -16.01 -8.63
CA VAL A 46 15.62 -14.55 -8.77
C VAL A 46 16.67 -14.04 -9.76
N GLN A 47 17.90 -14.56 -9.70
CA GLN A 47 18.97 -14.20 -10.64
C GLN A 47 18.62 -14.63 -12.07
N LEU A 48 18.15 -15.86 -12.25
CA LEU A 48 17.76 -16.39 -13.57
C LEU A 48 16.55 -15.64 -14.17
N SER A 49 15.71 -15.02 -13.34
CA SER A 49 14.55 -14.23 -13.84
C SER A 49 14.96 -12.98 -14.62
N ALA A 50 16.25 -12.62 -14.65
CA ALA A 50 16.78 -11.59 -15.55
C ALA A 50 16.89 -12.07 -17.01
N ASP A 51 16.88 -13.39 -17.23
CA ASP A 51 16.81 -13.99 -18.56
C ASP A 51 15.33 -14.05 -19.00
N PRO A 52 14.97 -13.41 -20.13
CA PRO A 52 13.58 -13.38 -20.60
C PRO A 52 13.00 -14.78 -20.89
N ASP A 53 13.79 -15.67 -21.48
CA ASP A 53 13.33 -17.02 -21.82
C ASP A 53 13.07 -17.86 -20.55
N PHE A 54 13.91 -17.66 -19.52
CA PHE A 54 13.66 -18.28 -18.21
C PHE A 54 12.43 -17.67 -17.52
N ALA A 55 12.28 -16.36 -17.56
CA ALA A 55 11.13 -15.67 -16.98
C ALA A 55 9.82 -16.16 -17.62
N ASP A 56 9.78 -16.25 -18.95
CA ASP A 56 8.63 -16.76 -19.70
C ASP A 56 8.30 -18.22 -19.33
N ALA A 57 9.30 -19.08 -19.13
CA ALA A 57 9.10 -20.44 -18.66
C ALA A 57 8.62 -20.52 -17.20
N LEU A 58 9.00 -19.56 -16.36
CA LEU A 58 8.65 -19.55 -14.94
C LEU A 58 7.22 -19.04 -14.67
N VAL A 59 6.70 -18.12 -15.48
CA VAL A 59 5.36 -17.54 -15.31
C VAL A 59 4.26 -18.59 -15.23
N PRO A 60 4.17 -19.60 -16.14
CA PRO A 60 3.15 -20.64 -16.05
C PRO A 60 3.25 -21.52 -14.79
N VAL A 61 4.46 -21.70 -14.24
CA VAL A 61 4.68 -22.42 -12.99
C VAL A 61 4.14 -21.61 -11.82
N LEU A 62 4.45 -20.32 -11.79
CA LEU A 62 3.96 -19.40 -10.75
C LEU A 62 2.44 -19.17 -10.86
N ALA A 63 1.85 -19.18 -12.03
CA ALA A 63 0.40 -19.06 -12.22
C ALA A 63 -0.40 -20.19 -11.55
N ARG A 64 0.22 -21.36 -11.37
CA ARG A 64 -0.32 -22.50 -10.60
C ARG A 64 0.31 -22.50 -9.19
N PRO A 65 -0.09 -21.63 -8.27
CA PRO A 65 0.69 -21.16 -7.13
C PRO A 65 1.37 -22.29 -6.33
N PRO A 66 2.68 -22.57 -6.55
CA PRO A 66 3.41 -23.54 -5.75
C PRO A 66 3.64 -23.00 -4.34
N GLN A 67 3.90 -23.88 -3.36
CA GLN A 67 4.06 -23.48 -1.96
C GLN A 67 5.19 -22.44 -1.73
N TRP A 68 6.19 -22.45 -2.58
CA TRP A 68 7.35 -21.54 -2.49
C TRP A 68 7.15 -20.20 -3.21
N ARG A 69 6.06 -20.02 -3.96
CA ARG A 69 5.77 -18.80 -4.73
C ARG A 69 5.87 -17.51 -3.89
N GLY A 70 5.20 -17.47 -2.74
CA GLY A 70 5.21 -16.27 -1.89
C GLY A 70 6.63 -15.88 -1.44
N ALA A 71 7.46 -16.88 -1.11
CA ALA A 71 8.85 -16.66 -0.73
C ALA A 71 9.72 -16.19 -1.92
N TYR A 72 9.46 -16.69 -3.12
CA TYR A 72 10.10 -16.22 -4.35
C TYR A 72 9.73 -14.77 -4.66
N LEU A 73 8.43 -14.45 -4.74
CA LEU A 73 7.96 -13.10 -5.05
C LEU A 73 8.47 -12.07 -4.04
N GLN A 74 8.52 -12.41 -2.75
CA GLN A 74 9.08 -11.54 -1.73
C GLN A 74 10.57 -11.23 -1.97
N ARG A 75 11.36 -12.21 -2.41
CA ARG A 75 12.78 -12.01 -2.74
C ARG A 75 12.94 -11.19 -4.02
N LEU A 76 12.21 -11.55 -5.05
CA LEU A 76 12.21 -10.86 -6.33
C LEU A 76 11.87 -9.36 -6.17
N GLN A 77 10.80 -9.06 -5.43
CA GLN A 77 10.39 -7.68 -5.15
C GLN A 77 11.46 -6.90 -4.39
N ARG A 78 12.29 -7.56 -3.58
CA ARG A 78 13.41 -6.95 -2.83
C ARG A 78 14.72 -6.94 -3.59
N ALA A 79 14.82 -7.60 -4.74
CA ALA A 79 16.03 -7.60 -5.56
C ALA A 79 16.41 -6.16 -5.99
N PRO A 80 17.70 -5.87 -6.17
CA PRO A 80 18.14 -4.52 -6.58
C PRO A 80 17.54 -4.08 -7.91
N ASP A 81 17.43 -5.01 -8.86
CA ASP A 81 16.84 -4.76 -10.18
C ASP A 81 15.30 -4.79 -10.11
N THR A 82 14.71 -3.61 -10.09
CA THR A 82 13.26 -3.44 -10.08
C THR A 82 12.61 -3.73 -11.44
N GLN A 83 13.36 -3.69 -12.54
CA GLN A 83 12.81 -3.95 -13.86
C GLN A 83 12.46 -5.43 -14.03
N VAL A 84 13.32 -6.33 -13.56
CA VAL A 84 13.04 -7.76 -13.54
C VAL A 84 11.78 -8.06 -12.71
N ALA A 85 11.70 -7.47 -11.51
CA ALA A 85 10.52 -7.62 -10.66
C ALA A 85 9.26 -7.07 -11.36
N ALA A 86 9.33 -5.88 -11.95
CA ALA A 86 8.20 -5.27 -12.64
C ALA A 86 7.74 -6.12 -13.84
N GLY A 87 8.67 -6.64 -14.64
CA GLY A 87 8.37 -7.54 -15.76
C GLY A 87 7.64 -8.81 -15.32
N MET A 88 8.16 -9.47 -14.29
CA MET A 88 7.54 -10.68 -13.74
C MET A 88 6.15 -10.40 -13.15
N MET A 89 5.98 -9.31 -12.41
CA MET A 89 4.67 -8.93 -11.85
C MET A 89 3.67 -8.60 -12.95
N ALA A 90 4.10 -7.92 -14.02
CA ALA A 90 3.25 -7.63 -15.17
C ALA A 90 2.86 -8.91 -15.94
N ALA A 91 3.79 -9.84 -16.16
CA ALA A 91 3.52 -11.10 -16.81
C ALA A 91 2.53 -11.96 -16.00
N LEU A 92 2.70 -12.06 -14.68
CA LEU A 92 1.76 -12.76 -13.80
C LEU A 92 0.38 -12.10 -13.80
N ALA A 93 0.30 -10.77 -13.86
CA ALA A 93 -0.97 -10.05 -13.94
C ALA A 93 -1.70 -10.35 -15.28
N ALA A 94 -0.97 -10.39 -16.39
CA ALA A 94 -1.52 -10.71 -17.71
C ALA A 94 -2.12 -12.13 -17.77
N GLU A 95 -1.50 -13.10 -17.11
CA GLU A 95 -2.02 -14.46 -16.96
C GLU A 95 -3.18 -14.57 -15.93
N GLY A 96 -3.59 -13.46 -15.30
CA GLY A 96 -4.59 -13.46 -14.22
C GLY A 96 -4.12 -14.20 -12.95
N GLY A 97 -2.83 -14.48 -12.87
CA GLY A 97 -2.22 -15.26 -11.80
C GLY A 97 -1.84 -14.47 -10.54
N LEU A 98 -2.00 -13.14 -10.53
CA LEU A 98 -1.61 -12.31 -9.39
C LEU A 98 -2.75 -12.17 -8.39
N SER A 99 -2.52 -12.51 -7.14
CA SER A 99 -3.48 -12.27 -6.07
C SER A 99 -3.48 -10.79 -5.65
N ARG A 100 -4.62 -10.31 -5.11
CA ARG A 100 -4.72 -8.93 -4.59
C ARG A 100 -3.67 -8.60 -3.52
N ALA A 101 -3.31 -9.59 -2.70
CA ALA A 101 -2.31 -9.39 -1.65
C ALA A 101 -0.90 -9.24 -2.24
N GLU A 102 -0.55 -9.99 -3.26
CA GLU A 102 0.73 -9.90 -3.97
C GLU A 102 0.84 -8.57 -4.73
N ASP A 103 -0.25 -8.16 -5.39
CA ASP A 103 -0.35 -6.87 -6.07
C ASP A 103 -0.17 -5.70 -5.10
N ALA A 104 -0.89 -5.72 -3.97
CA ALA A 104 -0.75 -4.72 -2.92
C ALA A 104 0.67 -4.66 -2.34
N ALA A 105 1.30 -5.82 -2.11
CA ALA A 105 2.66 -5.90 -1.60
C ALA A 105 3.68 -5.31 -2.59
N TRP A 106 3.47 -5.50 -3.89
CA TRP A 106 4.31 -4.90 -4.93
C TRP A 106 4.18 -3.38 -4.96
N VAL A 107 2.96 -2.85 -4.93
CA VAL A 107 2.71 -1.40 -4.86
C VAL A 107 3.39 -0.78 -3.62
N ASP A 108 3.28 -1.43 -2.47
CA ASP A 108 3.92 -0.99 -1.23
C ASP A 108 5.45 -1.00 -1.33
N GLU A 109 6.02 -2.01 -1.98
CA GLU A 109 7.46 -2.08 -2.21
C GLU A 109 7.96 -0.97 -3.14
N LEU A 110 7.24 -0.68 -4.23
CA LEU A 110 7.56 0.43 -5.11
C LEU A 110 7.54 1.78 -4.39
N MET A 111 6.51 2.02 -3.55
CA MET A 111 6.45 3.23 -2.71
C MET A 111 7.61 3.30 -1.72
N ARG A 112 7.97 2.19 -1.07
CA ARG A 112 9.09 2.11 -0.14
C ARG A 112 10.43 2.43 -0.81
N ARG A 113 10.58 2.10 -2.10
CA ARG A 113 11.76 2.44 -2.93
C ARG A 113 11.73 3.86 -3.49
N GLY A 114 10.70 4.64 -3.18
CA GLY A 114 10.54 5.99 -3.74
C GLY A 114 10.02 6.02 -5.17
N GLN A 115 9.63 4.88 -5.74
CA GLN A 115 9.11 4.74 -7.12
C GLN A 115 7.59 5.01 -7.19
N TRP A 116 7.16 6.14 -6.62
CA TRP A 116 5.75 6.48 -6.43
C TRP A 116 4.94 6.53 -7.73
N GLY A 117 5.54 7.04 -8.81
CA GLY A 117 4.88 7.10 -10.11
C GLY A 117 4.59 5.70 -10.67
N GLN A 118 5.55 4.77 -10.56
CA GLN A 118 5.37 3.38 -10.97
C GLN A 118 4.35 2.66 -10.09
N ALA A 119 4.41 2.89 -8.77
CA ALA A 119 3.42 2.36 -7.82
C ALA A 119 2.00 2.81 -8.17
N TYR A 120 1.82 4.10 -8.49
CA TYR A 120 0.53 4.65 -8.88
C TYR A 120 0.03 4.08 -10.21
N ALA A 121 0.89 4.02 -11.23
CA ALA A 121 0.53 3.47 -12.53
C ALA A 121 0.09 2.00 -12.43
N HIS A 122 0.83 1.20 -11.68
CA HIS A 122 0.51 -0.20 -11.46
C HIS A 122 -0.84 -0.36 -10.69
N TRP A 123 -1.00 0.37 -9.58
CA TRP A 123 -2.24 0.36 -8.81
C TRP A 123 -3.44 0.86 -9.62
N ALA A 124 -3.31 1.96 -10.36
CA ALA A 124 -4.38 2.50 -11.19
C ALA A 124 -4.79 1.52 -12.30
N GLY A 125 -3.82 0.80 -12.89
CA GLY A 125 -4.07 -0.24 -13.88
C GLY A 125 -4.80 -1.47 -13.33
N SER A 126 -4.72 -1.73 -12.02
CA SER A 126 -5.43 -2.83 -11.36
C SER A 126 -6.88 -2.49 -10.95
N LEU A 127 -7.27 -1.23 -11.05
CA LEU A 127 -8.63 -0.79 -10.73
C LEU A 127 -9.64 -1.26 -11.78
N ARG A 128 -10.90 -1.32 -11.36
CA ARG A 128 -12.00 -1.62 -12.29
C ARG A 128 -12.09 -0.57 -13.40
N PRO A 129 -12.41 -0.95 -14.65
CA PRO A 129 -12.64 0.00 -15.72
C PRO A 129 -13.67 1.07 -15.32
N GLY A 130 -13.34 2.34 -15.57
CA GLY A 130 -14.20 3.47 -15.22
C GLY A 130 -14.03 3.99 -13.78
N ALA A 131 -13.09 3.49 -13.00
CA ALA A 131 -12.76 4.06 -11.70
C ALA A 131 -12.33 5.54 -11.87
N ARG A 132 -12.89 6.42 -11.04
CA ARG A 132 -12.53 7.84 -11.06
C ARG A 132 -11.25 8.05 -10.26
N LEU A 133 -10.18 8.40 -10.96
CA LEU A 133 -8.93 8.79 -10.35
C LEU A 133 -9.02 10.27 -9.93
N SER A 134 -8.84 10.53 -8.65
CA SER A 134 -8.77 11.88 -8.07
C SER A 134 -7.56 11.94 -7.12
N PRO A 135 -7.04 13.14 -6.80
CA PRO A 135 -5.91 13.30 -5.88
C PRO A 135 -6.08 12.55 -4.54
N VAL A 136 -7.28 12.54 -4.00
CA VAL A 136 -7.71 11.64 -2.93
C VAL A 136 -8.69 10.66 -3.56
N PHE A 137 -8.31 9.38 -3.65
CA PHE A 137 -9.18 8.34 -4.19
C PHE A 137 -10.26 7.97 -3.18
N ASN A 138 -11.48 7.63 -3.66
CA ASN A 138 -12.63 7.31 -2.79
C ASN A 138 -12.84 8.38 -1.70
N PRO A 139 -12.97 9.66 -2.10
CA PRO A 139 -12.90 10.79 -1.18
C PRO A 139 -14.07 10.86 -0.20
N ASP A 140 -15.18 10.23 -0.53
CA ASP A 140 -16.46 10.19 0.16
C ASP A 140 -16.78 8.82 0.76
N PHE A 141 -15.83 7.89 0.77
CA PHE A 141 -15.93 6.55 1.35
C PHE A 141 -17.06 5.66 0.80
N GLU A 142 -17.62 6.00 -0.37
CA GLU A 142 -18.69 5.22 -1.01
C GLU A 142 -18.25 3.80 -1.43
N LEU A 143 -16.94 3.61 -1.64
CA LEU A 143 -16.36 2.29 -1.86
C LEU A 143 -15.75 1.77 -0.55
N PRO A 144 -15.85 0.46 -0.26
CA PRO A 144 -15.12 -0.12 0.85
C PRO A 144 -13.61 0.12 0.67
N PRO A 145 -12.91 0.71 1.67
CA PRO A 145 -11.46 0.89 1.62
C PRO A 145 -10.72 -0.42 1.36
N SER A 146 -9.86 -0.43 0.36
CA SER A 146 -9.10 -1.64 -0.03
C SER A 146 -7.90 -1.93 0.87
N ASN A 147 -7.49 -0.98 1.71
CA ASN A 147 -6.29 -1.03 2.55
C ASN A 147 -4.98 -1.17 1.75
N SER A 148 -4.96 -0.81 0.49
CA SER A 148 -3.80 -0.98 -0.39
C SER A 148 -3.63 0.17 -1.38
N GLY A 149 -2.42 0.31 -1.90
CA GLY A 149 -2.11 1.30 -2.92
C GLY A 149 -2.43 2.73 -2.51
N PHE A 150 -3.13 3.43 -3.39
CA PHE A 150 -3.54 4.83 -3.21
C PHE A 150 -5.02 4.96 -2.77
N ASP A 151 -5.57 3.91 -2.16
CA ASP A 151 -6.86 3.96 -1.48
C ASP A 151 -6.66 4.14 0.04
N TRP A 152 -7.75 4.40 0.75
CA TRP A 152 -7.74 4.52 2.20
C TRP A 152 -7.23 3.24 2.87
N ARG A 153 -6.34 3.44 3.84
CA ARG A 153 -5.79 2.39 4.70
C ARG A 153 -6.30 2.57 6.11
N ILE A 154 -7.03 1.58 6.56
CA ILE A 154 -7.51 1.48 7.93
C ILE A 154 -6.60 0.51 8.67
N ARG A 155 -5.82 1.03 9.62
CA ARG A 155 -4.92 0.23 10.45
C ARG A 155 -5.54 0.02 11.82
N PRO A 156 -5.76 -1.22 12.26
CA PRO A 156 -6.16 -1.48 13.63
C PRO A 156 -5.10 -0.97 14.60
N LEU A 157 -5.49 -0.10 15.50
CA LEU A 157 -4.59 0.42 16.54
C LEU A 157 -5.25 0.30 17.91
N PRO A 158 -4.49 0.03 19.00
CA PRO A 158 -5.03 -0.08 20.34
C PRO A 158 -5.79 1.18 20.77
N GLY A 159 -7.01 1.00 21.26
CA GLY A 159 -7.82 2.10 21.78
C GLY A 159 -8.50 2.98 20.74
N GLN A 160 -8.51 2.54 19.47
CA GLN A 160 -9.31 3.20 18.44
C GLN A 160 -9.92 2.18 17.48
N THR A 161 -11.07 2.55 16.93
CA THR A 161 -11.72 1.81 15.85
C THR A 161 -12.02 2.77 14.70
N VAL A 162 -11.91 2.27 13.48
CA VAL A 162 -12.33 2.98 12.27
C VAL A 162 -13.34 2.08 11.57
N SER A 163 -14.51 2.61 11.26
CA SER A 163 -15.58 1.93 10.54
C SER A 163 -16.15 2.82 9.44
N ILE A 164 -16.76 2.21 8.45
CA ILE A 164 -17.58 2.94 7.47
C ILE A 164 -19.03 2.83 7.90
N GLU A 165 -19.67 3.97 8.11
CA GLU A 165 -21.06 4.09 8.56
C GLU A 165 -21.91 4.75 7.48
N HIS A 166 -23.18 4.35 7.40
CA HIS A 166 -24.18 4.94 6.50
C HIS A 166 -25.34 5.53 7.32
N GLY A 167 -26.03 6.50 6.73
CA GLY A 167 -27.20 7.09 7.39
C GLY A 167 -26.88 8.01 8.58
N VAL A 168 -25.65 8.50 8.68
CA VAL A 168 -25.27 9.46 9.73
C VAL A 168 -25.93 10.80 9.43
N ALA A 169 -26.64 11.36 10.42
CA ALA A 169 -27.40 12.59 10.25
C ALA A 169 -26.54 13.76 9.77
N GLY A 170 -26.94 14.37 8.64
CA GLY A 170 -26.26 15.48 7.98
C GLY A 170 -25.04 15.10 7.13
N ALA A 171 -24.72 13.82 7.00
CA ALA A 171 -23.74 13.32 6.04
C ALA A 171 -24.35 13.20 4.62
N GLN A 172 -23.49 13.17 3.60
CA GLN A 172 -23.88 13.04 2.20
C GLN A 172 -23.54 11.63 1.65
N GLY A 173 -23.87 10.58 2.40
CA GLY A 173 -23.59 9.20 2.02
C GLY A 173 -22.84 8.43 3.09
N ALA A 174 -21.85 7.67 2.69
CA ALA A 174 -20.96 6.95 3.61
C ALA A 174 -20.01 7.89 4.33
N VAL A 175 -19.62 7.53 5.54
CA VAL A 175 -18.64 8.29 6.35
C VAL A 175 -17.63 7.36 6.98
N ALA A 176 -16.38 7.80 7.10
CA ALA A 176 -15.43 7.13 7.98
C ALA A 176 -15.65 7.62 9.43
N ALA A 177 -16.02 6.70 10.30
CA ALA A 177 -16.23 6.96 11.72
C ALA A 177 -15.05 6.43 12.54
N LEU A 178 -14.45 7.31 13.33
CA LEU A 178 -13.35 7.01 14.24
C LEU A 178 -13.85 7.16 15.68
N GLU A 179 -13.68 6.10 16.47
CA GLU A 179 -13.95 6.11 17.91
C GLU A 179 -12.63 5.95 18.66
N PHE A 180 -12.35 6.89 19.57
CA PHE A 180 -11.17 6.88 20.43
C PHE A 180 -11.57 6.53 21.85
N ARG A 181 -10.88 5.55 22.46
CA ARG A 181 -11.21 4.93 23.75
C ARG A 181 -10.17 5.21 24.82
N ARG A 182 -9.79 6.48 24.98
CA ARG A 182 -8.89 6.95 26.02
C ARG A 182 -7.55 6.20 26.08
N ARG A 183 -6.93 6.01 24.91
CA ARG A 183 -5.59 5.44 24.74
C ARG A 183 -4.67 6.39 23.99
N PRO A 184 -3.35 6.33 24.23
CA PRO A 184 -2.40 7.10 23.44
C PRO A 184 -2.46 6.71 21.96
N ALA A 185 -2.58 7.69 21.07
CA ALA A 185 -2.58 7.47 19.63
C ALA A 185 -1.80 8.60 18.94
N ALA A 186 -0.63 8.30 18.42
CA ALA A 186 0.15 9.27 17.64
C ALA A 186 -0.46 9.50 16.26
N VAL A 187 -1.05 8.48 15.68
CA VAL A 187 -1.78 8.48 14.41
C VAL A 187 -3.15 7.85 14.61
N ALA A 188 -4.11 8.23 13.80
CA ALA A 188 -5.50 7.80 13.97
C ALA A 188 -5.88 6.59 13.13
N GLY A 189 -4.93 5.76 12.68
CA GLY A 189 -5.21 4.53 11.95
C GLY A 189 -5.93 4.70 10.60
N LEU A 190 -6.06 5.93 10.11
CA LEU A 190 -6.62 6.26 8.80
C LEU A 190 -5.61 7.09 8.03
N GLU A 191 -5.17 6.57 6.89
CA GLU A 191 -4.21 7.25 6.02
C GLU A 191 -4.45 6.90 4.55
N GLN A 192 -3.95 7.76 3.65
CA GLN A 192 -3.97 7.49 2.22
C GLN A 192 -2.68 7.97 1.56
N ALA A 193 -2.13 7.15 0.65
CA ALA A 193 -1.05 7.56 -0.22
C ALA A 193 -1.58 8.50 -1.32
N LEU A 194 -0.80 9.51 -1.67
CA LEU A 194 -1.13 10.51 -2.68
C LEU A 194 0.00 10.61 -3.72
N LEU A 195 -0.37 11.01 -4.94
CA LEU A 195 0.58 11.39 -5.98
C LEU A 195 0.22 12.80 -6.50
N LEU A 196 0.62 13.82 -5.76
CA LEU A 196 0.38 15.21 -6.11
C LEU A 196 1.56 15.76 -6.91
N ALA A 197 1.26 16.50 -7.96
CA ALA A 197 2.29 17.25 -8.69
C ALA A 197 2.90 18.35 -7.81
N PRO A 198 4.16 18.77 -8.06
CA PRO A 198 4.73 19.93 -7.40
C PRO A 198 3.87 21.18 -7.59
N GLY A 199 3.79 22.02 -6.54
CA GLY A 199 2.98 23.23 -6.55
C GLY A 199 2.15 23.42 -5.29
N GLN A 200 1.27 24.40 -5.34
CA GLN A 200 0.34 24.71 -4.25
C GLN A 200 -0.96 23.93 -4.40
N HIS A 201 -1.44 23.43 -3.28
CA HIS A 201 -2.68 22.66 -3.18
C HIS A 201 -3.41 23.06 -1.90
N THR A 202 -4.70 22.85 -1.88
CA THR A 202 -5.53 23.00 -0.68
C THR A 202 -6.19 21.66 -0.35
N LEU A 203 -5.83 21.09 0.82
CA LEU A 203 -6.57 19.99 1.43
C LEU A 203 -7.86 20.51 2.02
N LYS A 204 -8.96 19.82 1.78
CA LYS A 204 -10.27 20.08 2.39
C LYS A 204 -10.81 18.80 2.99
N VAL A 205 -11.34 18.88 4.23
CA VAL A 205 -11.94 17.73 4.91
C VAL A 205 -13.25 18.16 5.55
N ARG A 206 -14.36 17.56 5.10
CA ARG A 206 -15.67 17.73 5.72
C ARG A 206 -15.81 16.73 6.84
N GLN A 207 -15.94 17.22 8.07
CA GLN A 207 -15.95 16.41 9.28
C GLN A 207 -16.89 16.92 10.37
N ARG A 208 -17.18 16.05 11.34
CA ARG A 208 -17.95 16.31 12.55
C ARG A 208 -17.26 15.64 13.72
N THR A 209 -17.24 16.30 14.89
CA THR A 209 -16.71 15.71 16.14
C THR A 209 -17.78 15.64 17.21
N ASP A 210 -17.65 14.68 18.12
CA ASP A 210 -18.46 14.56 19.31
C ASP A 210 -17.61 14.16 20.50
N GLN A 211 -17.58 15.02 21.53
CA GLN A 211 -16.79 14.87 22.75
C GLN A 211 -15.32 14.48 22.52
N LEU A 212 -14.74 14.96 21.42
CA LEU A 212 -13.37 14.63 21.06
C LEU A 212 -12.40 15.36 22.00
N ARG A 213 -11.80 14.63 22.93
CA ARG A 213 -10.86 15.16 23.94
C ARG A 213 -9.45 14.69 23.63
N SER A 214 -8.55 15.62 23.55
CA SER A 214 -7.12 15.41 23.39
C SER A 214 -6.40 16.68 23.85
N ASP A 215 -5.31 16.54 24.59
CA ASP A 215 -4.56 17.71 25.12
C ASP A 215 -4.11 18.67 24.02
N ALA A 216 -3.67 18.15 22.90
CA ALA A 216 -3.16 18.95 21.77
C ALA A 216 -4.17 19.10 20.62
N GLY A 217 -5.34 18.45 20.71
CA GLY A 217 -6.25 18.27 19.58
C GLY A 217 -5.71 17.27 18.54
N LEU A 218 -6.48 17.08 17.48
CA LEU A 218 -6.05 16.34 16.29
C LEU A 218 -5.79 17.30 15.13
N GLU A 219 -4.99 16.89 14.18
CA GLU A 219 -4.74 17.65 12.95
C GLU A 219 -4.60 16.72 11.75
N TRP A 220 -5.06 17.17 10.60
CA TRP A 220 -4.75 16.55 9.32
C TRP A 220 -3.41 17.03 8.81
N ILE A 221 -2.60 16.15 8.30
CA ILE A 221 -1.33 16.47 7.65
C ILE A 221 -1.24 15.85 6.28
N VAL A 222 -0.56 16.55 5.37
CA VAL A 222 0.03 15.98 4.19
C VAL A 222 1.54 15.97 4.40
N ALA A 223 2.15 14.81 4.32
CA ALA A 223 3.59 14.65 4.50
C ALA A 223 4.21 13.94 3.30
N CYS A 224 5.43 14.29 2.94
CA CYS A 224 6.21 13.57 1.93
C CYS A 224 6.51 12.14 2.38
N GLY A 225 6.87 11.26 1.44
CA GLY A 225 7.24 9.88 1.74
C GLY A 225 8.40 9.74 2.76
N ASP A 226 9.28 10.74 2.85
CA ASP A 226 10.36 10.86 3.84
C ASP A 226 9.90 11.33 5.23
N GLY A 227 8.62 11.69 5.39
CA GLY A 227 8.03 12.17 6.63
C GLY A 227 8.01 13.69 6.81
N ARG A 228 8.60 14.48 5.92
CA ARG A 228 8.57 15.94 5.92
C ARG A 228 7.13 16.44 5.73
N VAL A 229 6.63 17.25 6.67
CA VAL A 229 5.27 17.79 6.61
C VAL A 229 5.19 18.94 5.60
N LEU A 230 4.30 18.81 4.63
CA LEU A 230 4.08 19.74 3.53
C LEU A 230 2.91 20.69 3.78
N GLY A 231 1.98 20.30 4.63
CA GLY A 231 0.82 21.08 5.04
C GLY A 231 0.14 20.44 6.24
N ARG A 232 -0.56 21.27 7.02
CA ARG A 232 -1.32 20.85 8.19
C ARG A 232 -2.59 21.69 8.35
N SER A 233 -3.66 21.07 8.83
CA SER A 233 -4.87 21.78 9.22
C SER A 233 -4.69 22.50 10.57
N GLU A 234 -5.62 23.36 10.89
CA GLU A 234 -5.82 23.76 12.27
C GLU A 234 -6.10 22.53 13.13
N ARG A 235 -5.72 22.64 14.41
CA ARG A 235 -6.01 21.60 15.40
C ARG A 235 -7.48 21.66 15.79
N PHE A 236 -8.10 20.50 15.95
CA PHE A 236 -9.50 20.41 16.29
C PHE A 236 -9.75 19.38 17.41
N GLY A 237 -10.86 19.58 18.11
CA GLY A 237 -11.35 18.74 19.21
C GLY A 237 -12.70 19.25 19.67
N GLY A 238 -13.17 18.77 20.84
CA GLY A 238 -14.47 19.11 21.38
C GLY A 238 -15.63 18.48 20.61
N SER A 239 -16.77 19.16 20.60
CA SER A 239 -17.95 18.80 19.80
C SER A 239 -18.21 19.90 18.77
N ALA A 240 -18.29 19.53 17.51
CA ALA A 240 -18.56 20.44 16.41
C ALA A 240 -19.53 19.79 15.41
N HIS A 241 -20.45 20.56 14.86
CA HIS A 241 -21.29 20.14 13.75
C HIS A 241 -20.46 19.92 12.47
N TRP A 242 -21.10 19.38 11.44
CA TRP A 242 -20.49 19.25 10.12
C TRP A 242 -19.91 20.57 9.63
N HIS A 243 -18.62 20.57 9.39
CA HIS A 243 -17.88 21.73 8.86
C HIS A 243 -16.74 21.24 7.96
N THR A 244 -16.19 22.14 7.16
CA THR A 244 -15.05 21.83 6.30
C THR A 244 -13.81 22.52 6.86
N LEU A 245 -12.80 21.73 7.21
CA LEU A 245 -11.45 22.26 7.44
C LEU A 245 -10.74 22.43 6.10
N SER A 246 -9.92 23.47 6.01
CA SER A 246 -9.05 23.71 4.86
C SER A 246 -7.60 23.88 5.34
N ALA A 247 -6.66 23.35 4.57
CA ALA A 247 -5.24 23.46 4.89
C ALA A 247 -4.42 23.67 3.62
N PRO A 248 -3.54 24.69 3.56
CA PRO A 248 -2.62 24.83 2.45
C PRO A 248 -1.56 23.72 2.48
N VAL A 249 -1.18 23.23 1.30
CA VAL A 249 -0.19 22.19 1.10
C VAL A 249 0.77 22.64 0.01
N GLN A 250 2.06 22.74 0.34
CA GLN A 250 3.10 23.05 -0.63
C GLN A 250 3.89 21.80 -0.96
N VAL A 251 3.74 21.30 -2.18
CA VAL A 251 4.48 20.11 -2.67
C VAL A 251 5.74 20.57 -3.40
N PRO A 252 6.93 20.26 -2.89
CA PRO A 252 8.19 20.59 -3.56
C PRO A 252 8.52 19.54 -4.65
N THR A 253 9.43 19.90 -5.56
CA THR A 253 9.83 19.04 -6.69
C THR A 253 10.56 17.78 -6.26
N ASP A 254 11.17 17.76 -5.09
CA ASP A 254 11.90 16.63 -4.50
C ASP A 254 11.03 15.67 -3.68
N CYS A 255 9.72 15.82 -3.73
CA CYS A 255 8.76 14.96 -3.02
C CYS A 255 7.95 14.09 -4.00
N PRO A 256 8.41 12.89 -4.33
CA PRO A 256 7.80 12.06 -5.38
C PRO A 256 6.44 11.48 -5.00
N GLY A 257 6.09 11.46 -3.72
CA GLY A 257 4.81 10.94 -3.24
C GLY A 257 4.52 11.38 -1.81
N GLN A 258 3.26 11.40 -1.44
CA GLN A 258 2.83 11.97 -0.18
C GLN A 258 1.88 11.02 0.57
N TRP A 259 1.69 11.31 1.86
CA TRP A 259 0.72 10.67 2.73
C TRP A 259 -0.23 11.71 3.31
N LEU A 260 -1.53 11.51 3.16
CA LEU A 260 -2.57 12.15 3.94
C LEU A 260 -2.79 11.35 5.22
N ARG A 261 -2.67 12.00 6.38
CA ARG A 261 -2.78 11.34 7.69
C ARG A 261 -3.52 12.21 8.69
N LEU A 262 -4.28 11.56 9.55
CA LEU A 262 -4.80 12.15 10.77
C LEU A 262 -3.86 11.80 11.93
N ARG A 263 -3.40 12.79 12.69
CA ARG A 263 -2.49 12.57 13.82
C ARG A 263 -2.84 13.40 15.04
N ASN A 264 -2.34 12.95 16.19
CA ASN A 264 -2.27 13.71 17.41
C ASN A 264 -0.84 14.29 17.51
N PRO A 265 -0.67 15.63 17.47
CA PRO A 265 0.65 16.28 17.48
C PRO A 265 1.31 16.35 18.87
N ALA A 266 0.67 15.87 19.93
CA ALA A 266 1.23 15.91 21.26
C ALA A 266 2.58 15.16 21.35
N PRO A 267 3.56 15.68 22.11
CA PRO A 267 4.94 15.19 22.06
C PRO A 267 5.13 13.83 22.76
N THR A 268 4.33 13.52 23.76
CA THR A 268 4.51 12.31 24.58
C THR A 268 3.31 11.39 24.51
N GLU A 269 3.49 10.10 24.79
CA GLU A 269 2.39 9.15 24.88
C GLU A 269 1.32 9.56 25.90
N ARG A 270 1.75 10.11 27.05
CA ARG A 270 0.85 10.56 28.09
C ARG A 270 -0.10 11.66 27.62
N THR A 271 0.39 12.59 26.79
CA THR A 271 -0.39 13.71 26.24
C THR A 271 -1.11 13.36 24.92
N ARG A 272 -0.85 12.18 24.34
CA ARG A 272 -1.54 11.66 23.17
C ARG A 272 -2.83 10.91 23.46
N VAL A 273 -3.25 10.85 24.71
CA VAL A 273 -4.51 10.21 25.09
C VAL A 273 -5.66 10.92 24.39
N THR A 274 -6.44 10.16 23.64
CA THR A 274 -7.58 10.67 22.87
C THR A 274 -8.83 9.89 23.21
N GLU A 275 -9.96 10.59 23.35
CA GLU A 275 -11.28 10.04 23.65
C GLU A 275 -12.34 10.77 22.83
N GLY A 276 -13.43 10.09 22.45
CA GLY A 276 -14.53 10.69 21.70
C GLY A 276 -14.65 10.18 20.29
N ARG A 277 -15.42 10.88 19.45
CA ARG A 277 -15.73 10.44 18.07
C ARG A 277 -15.44 11.52 17.04
N LEU A 278 -15.03 11.06 15.86
CA LEU A 278 -14.84 11.85 14.67
C LEU A 278 -15.51 11.14 13.48
N TRP A 279 -16.31 11.86 12.72
CA TRP A 279 -16.83 11.41 11.43
C TRP A 279 -16.26 12.26 10.31
N ILE A 280 -15.87 11.61 9.23
CA ILE A 280 -15.33 12.22 8.02
C ILE A 280 -16.25 11.84 6.88
N ASP A 281 -16.89 12.83 6.29
CA ASP A 281 -17.82 12.65 5.20
C ASP A 281 -17.11 12.71 3.83
N ARG A 282 -16.11 13.61 3.74
CA ARG A 282 -15.34 13.76 2.51
C ARG A 282 -13.97 14.35 2.79
N ALA A 283 -12.95 13.82 2.13
CA ALA A 283 -11.62 14.42 2.06
C ALA A 283 -11.19 14.59 0.61
N TRP A 284 -10.76 15.79 0.22
CA TRP A 284 -10.32 16.06 -1.16
C TRP A 284 -9.21 17.10 -1.20
N ILE A 285 -8.46 17.10 -2.29
CA ILE A 285 -7.39 18.06 -2.53
C ILE A 285 -7.66 18.73 -3.87
N VAL A 286 -7.55 20.04 -3.91
CA VAL A 286 -7.58 20.83 -5.12
C VAL A 286 -6.21 21.46 -5.36
N ARG A 287 -5.82 21.57 -6.62
CA ARG A 287 -4.65 22.36 -7.00
C ARG A 287 -5.07 23.82 -7.03
N ASP A 288 -4.30 24.66 -6.39
CA ASP A 288 -4.50 26.08 -6.46
C ASP A 288 -3.91 26.56 -7.79
N ASP A 289 -4.77 27.02 -8.70
CA ASP A 289 -4.35 27.59 -9.99
C ASP A 289 -3.52 28.86 -9.71
N ALA A 290 -2.35 28.93 -10.35
CA ALA A 290 -1.48 30.08 -10.27
C ALA A 290 -1.98 31.26 -11.09
#